data_71e677b76cf97b476a6c3a19951ad72e
#
_entry.id   71e677b76cf97b476a6c3a19951ad72e
#
_cell.length_a   1.000
_cell.length_b   1.000
_cell.length_c   1.000
_cell.angle_alpha   90.00
_cell.angle_beta   90.00
_cell.angle_gamma   90.00
#
_symmetry.space_group_name_H-M   'P 1'
#
loop_
_entity.id
_entity.type
_entity.pdbx_description
1 polymer ?
#
loop_
_entity_poly.entity_id
_entity_poly.type
_entity_poly.pdbx_seq_one_letter_code
_entity_poly.pdbx_strand_id
1 'polypeptide(L)'
;MATVCSGTMALMDAGINISNPVSGIAMGLISDGERYSILSDILGDEDHLGDMDFKVTGTENGITACQMDIKIKGLSYEILEKALEQARVGRIEILNEMNKTIDKPSSSVKPHAPKMVKMIIDGDYIGAVIGPGGKVIQEMQKETGTTIVIEEENEKGVVEIMGTDQQMIDSVIQKIEDITFSPVVGETYNVKVVKILDFGAVVEFRPGKEVLLHISEIAWERVEKVEDYLRLGDFVDVKYVGFDPKTKKQKVSSLSLIHISEPTRRYRIAY
;
A
#
# COMPACT_ATOMS: atom_id res chain seq x y z
N MET A 1 -2.17 25.12 -23.30
CA MET A 1 -1.28 23.94 -23.19
C MET A 1 -0.38 24.01 -21.97
N ALA A 2 0.11 25.16 -21.56
CA ALA A 2 0.93 25.30 -20.34
C ALA A 2 0.29 24.63 -19.09
N THR A 3 -1.02 24.76 -18.89
CA THR A 3 -1.76 24.11 -17.80
C THR A 3 -1.68 22.58 -17.83
N VAL A 4 -1.68 21.97 -19.01
CA VAL A 4 -1.53 20.49 -19.14
C VAL A 4 -0.12 20.07 -18.72
N CYS A 5 0.90 20.77 -19.21
CA CYS A 5 2.30 20.51 -18.86
C CYS A 5 2.56 20.71 -17.35
N SER A 6 2.13 21.86 -16.81
CA SER A 6 2.29 22.15 -15.38
C SER A 6 1.47 21.20 -14.49
N GLY A 7 0.28 20.79 -14.92
CA GLY A 7 -0.56 19.81 -14.22
C GLY A 7 0.11 18.46 -14.13
N THR A 8 0.70 17.96 -15.24
CA THR A 8 1.50 16.72 -15.22
C THR A 8 2.65 16.82 -14.24
N MET A 9 3.45 17.88 -14.30
CA MET A 9 4.60 18.08 -13.39
C MET A 9 4.16 18.20 -11.94
N ALA A 10 3.05 18.90 -11.68
CA ALA A 10 2.50 19.05 -10.32
C ALA A 10 2.02 17.71 -9.74
N LEU A 11 1.36 16.87 -10.54
CA LEU A 11 0.95 15.53 -10.10
C LEU A 11 2.17 14.66 -9.77
N MET A 12 3.19 14.70 -10.64
CA MET A 12 4.43 13.94 -10.42
C MET A 12 5.18 14.42 -9.18
N ASP A 13 5.28 15.74 -8.98
CA ASP A 13 5.92 16.30 -7.77
C ASP A 13 5.13 16.00 -6.50
N ALA A 14 3.81 15.95 -6.58
CA ALA A 14 2.95 15.56 -5.46
C ALA A 14 3.06 14.07 -5.08
N GLY A 15 3.74 13.25 -5.87
CA GLY A 15 3.86 11.81 -5.64
C GLY A 15 2.65 11.00 -6.13
N ILE A 16 1.85 11.57 -7.03
CA ILE A 16 0.77 10.84 -7.69
C ILE A 16 1.36 9.96 -8.79
N ASN A 17 1.14 8.67 -8.70
CA ASN A 17 1.67 7.71 -9.65
C ASN A 17 0.84 7.71 -10.94
N ILE A 18 1.19 8.60 -11.89
CA ILE A 18 0.64 8.60 -13.24
C ILE A 18 1.42 7.62 -14.11
N SER A 19 0.73 6.94 -15.04
CA SER A 19 1.36 5.92 -15.90
C SER A 19 2.46 6.49 -16.79
N ASN A 20 2.25 7.66 -17.38
CA ASN A 20 3.21 8.37 -18.20
C ASN A 20 2.96 9.88 -18.13
N PRO A 21 4.00 10.71 -18.21
CA PRO A 21 3.84 12.15 -18.27
C PRO A 21 3.15 12.57 -19.57
N VAL A 22 2.33 13.61 -19.47
CA VAL A 22 1.57 14.17 -20.60
C VAL A 22 2.06 15.58 -20.87
N SER A 23 2.40 15.86 -22.12
CA SER A 23 2.64 17.21 -22.63
C SER A 23 1.54 17.62 -23.60
N GLY A 24 1.53 18.86 -24.00
CA GLY A 24 0.57 19.37 -24.99
C GLY A 24 1.13 20.53 -25.79
N ILE A 25 0.67 20.64 -27.02
CA ILE A 25 1.00 21.75 -27.93
C ILE A 25 -0.27 22.33 -28.59
N ALA A 26 -0.27 23.61 -28.83
CA ALA A 26 -1.31 24.29 -29.60
C ALA A 26 -0.80 24.51 -31.01
N MET A 27 -1.56 24.07 -32.00
CA MET A 27 -1.25 24.15 -33.41
C MET A 27 -2.23 25.08 -34.10
N GLY A 28 -1.80 25.71 -35.19
CA GLY A 28 -2.64 26.55 -36.02
C GLY A 28 -2.45 26.25 -37.50
N LEU A 29 -3.38 26.76 -38.29
CA LEU A 29 -3.32 26.74 -39.76
C LEU A 29 -3.69 28.10 -40.29
N ILE A 30 -2.93 28.57 -41.29
CA ILE A 30 -3.25 29.74 -42.10
C ILE A 30 -3.18 29.30 -43.55
N SER A 31 -4.19 29.67 -44.37
CA SER A 31 -4.21 29.37 -45.81
C SER A 31 -4.79 30.51 -46.62
N ASP A 32 -4.35 30.65 -47.87
CA ASP A 32 -4.92 31.58 -48.85
C ASP A 32 -5.76 30.86 -49.92
N GLY A 33 -6.05 29.57 -49.70
CA GLY A 33 -6.79 28.73 -50.63
C GLY A 33 -5.90 27.91 -51.56
N GLU A 34 -4.70 28.36 -51.89
CA GLU A 34 -3.71 27.64 -52.70
C GLU A 34 -2.52 27.16 -51.87
N ARG A 35 -2.10 27.97 -50.92
CA ARG A 35 -0.97 27.69 -50.05
C ARG A 35 -1.44 27.63 -48.60
N TYR A 36 -0.76 26.86 -47.80
CA TYR A 36 -1.02 26.78 -46.39
C TYR A 36 0.27 26.72 -45.55
N SER A 37 0.19 27.17 -44.31
CA SER A 37 1.25 27.06 -43.33
C SER A 37 0.67 26.49 -42.01
N ILE A 38 1.33 25.46 -41.51
CA ILE A 38 1.00 24.88 -40.18
C ILE A 38 1.90 25.54 -39.16
N LEU A 39 1.31 26.09 -38.12
CA LEU A 39 1.97 26.81 -37.06
C LEU A 39 2.04 25.94 -35.80
N SER A 40 3.18 25.95 -35.09
CA SER A 40 3.37 25.27 -33.81
C SER A 40 3.45 26.28 -32.67
N ASP A 41 2.86 25.95 -31.53
CA ASP A 41 2.85 26.75 -30.29
C ASP A 41 2.31 28.17 -30.52
N ILE A 42 1.08 28.22 -31.05
CA ILE A 42 0.44 29.45 -31.54
C ILE A 42 0.14 30.43 -30.39
N LEU A 43 0.25 31.73 -30.73
CA LEU A 43 -0.18 32.85 -29.89
C LEU A 43 -1.70 33.09 -30.02
N GLY A 44 -2.25 33.89 -29.09
CA GLY A 44 -3.69 34.20 -29.08
C GLY A 44 -4.20 34.86 -30.39
N ASP A 45 -3.41 35.70 -31.06
CA ASP A 45 -3.77 36.30 -32.33
C ASP A 45 -3.79 35.27 -33.48
N GLU A 46 -2.86 34.33 -33.46
CA GLU A 46 -2.79 33.23 -34.45
C GLU A 46 -3.93 32.23 -34.25
N ASP A 47 -4.35 32.00 -32.98
CA ASP A 47 -5.56 31.25 -32.68
C ASP A 47 -6.79 31.97 -33.19
N HIS A 48 -6.95 33.28 -32.92
CA HIS A 48 -8.15 34.03 -33.31
C HIS A 48 -8.29 34.25 -34.82
N LEU A 49 -7.20 34.58 -35.48
CA LEU A 49 -7.19 34.95 -36.92
C LEU A 49 -6.92 33.76 -37.85
N GLY A 50 -6.44 32.65 -37.32
CA GLY A 50 -6.14 31.45 -38.10
C GLY A 50 -7.37 30.73 -38.63
N ASP A 51 -7.17 29.90 -39.64
CA ASP A 51 -8.20 29.11 -40.32
C ASP A 51 -8.58 27.84 -39.53
N MET A 52 -7.66 27.36 -38.70
CA MET A 52 -7.86 26.24 -37.78
C MET A 52 -6.93 26.44 -36.58
N ASP A 53 -7.41 26.11 -35.42
CA ASP A 53 -6.59 25.80 -34.25
C ASP A 53 -6.90 24.43 -33.70
N PHE A 54 -5.88 23.73 -33.21
CA PHE A 54 -6.09 22.51 -32.51
C PHE A 54 -5.02 22.28 -31.41
N LYS A 55 -5.49 21.71 -30.34
CA LYS A 55 -4.70 21.43 -29.15
C LYS A 55 -4.56 19.94 -29.05
N VAL A 56 -3.33 19.45 -29.02
CA VAL A 56 -3.02 18.02 -28.93
C VAL A 56 -2.25 17.75 -27.66
N THR A 57 -2.75 16.86 -26.84
CA THR A 57 -2.06 16.37 -25.66
C THR A 57 -1.73 14.88 -25.80
N GLY A 58 -0.67 14.44 -25.15
CA GLY A 58 -0.30 13.03 -25.19
C GLY A 58 0.99 12.72 -24.47
N THR A 59 1.23 11.42 -24.35
CA THR A 59 2.44 10.82 -23.83
C THR A 59 3.45 10.57 -24.95
N GLU A 60 4.59 10.01 -24.62
CA GLU A 60 5.55 9.50 -25.62
C GLU A 60 4.88 8.49 -26.58
N ASN A 61 3.96 7.69 -26.07
CA ASN A 61 3.36 6.57 -26.82
C ASN A 61 2.17 6.95 -27.71
N GLY A 62 1.57 8.13 -27.52
CA GLY A 62 0.43 8.53 -28.32
C GLY A 62 -0.36 9.71 -27.78
N ILE A 63 -1.41 10.07 -28.51
CA ILE A 63 -2.33 11.16 -28.20
C ILE A 63 -3.32 10.70 -27.13
N THR A 64 -3.53 11.51 -26.09
CA THR A 64 -4.50 11.28 -25.01
C THR A 64 -5.76 12.14 -25.16
N ALA A 65 -5.63 13.34 -25.71
CA ALA A 65 -6.77 14.20 -26.01
C ALA A 65 -6.44 15.17 -27.15
N CYS A 66 -7.48 15.56 -27.89
CA CYS A 66 -7.41 16.54 -28.96
C CYS A 66 -8.66 17.41 -28.88
N GLN A 67 -8.46 18.71 -29.06
CA GLN A 67 -9.53 19.69 -29.31
C GLN A 67 -9.20 20.42 -30.58
N MET A 68 -10.15 20.51 -31.50
CA MET A 68 -9.96 21.18 -32.80
C MET A 68 -11.12 22.14 -33.04
N ASP A 69 -10.78 23.33 -33.52
CA ASP A 69 -11.72 24.31 -34.08
C ASP A 69 -11.32 24.65 -35.51
N ILE A 70 -12.26 24.47 -36.45
CA ILE A 70 -12.06 24.68 -37.89
C ILE A 70 -12.97 25.81 -38.33
N LYS A 71 -12.40 26.90 -38.82
CA LYS A 71 -13.09 28.13 -39.23
C LYS A 71 -13.28 28.23 -40.73
N ILE A 72 -12.76 27.27 -41.49
CA ILE A 72 -12.89 27.18 -42.98
C ILE A 72 -13.78 26.00 -43.39
N LYS A 73 -14.18 25.95 -44.67
CA LYS A 73 -15.05 24.90 -45.23
C LYS A 73 -14.29 23.60 -45.49
N GLY A 74 -13.96 22.90 -44.39
CA GLY A 74 -13.29 21.62 -44.47
C GLY A 74 -11.77 21.70 -44.50
N LEU A 75 -11.13 20.59 -44.18
CA LEU A 75 -9.69 20.41 -44.13
C LEU A 75 -9.34 19.13 -44.90
N SER A 76 -8.28 19.18 -45.72
CA SER A 76 -7.83 17.97 -46.43
C SER A 76 -7.13 17.01 -45.44
N TYR A 77 -7.26 15.70 -45.67
CA TYR A 77 -6.57 14.69 -44.89
C TYR A 77 -5.05 14.86 -44.90
N GLU A 78 -4.49 15.33 -46.04
CA GLU A 78 -3.05 15.59 -46.15
C GLU A 78 -2.58 16.69 -45.17
N ILE A 79 -3.35 17.79 -45.08
CA ILE A 79 -3.02 18.88 -44.15
C ILE A 79 -3.15 18.39 -42.69
N LEU A 80 -4.19 17.62 -42.39
CA LEU A 80 -4.42 17.07 -41.06
C LEU A 80 -3.28 16.11 -40.65
N GLU A 81 -2.86 15.22 -41.54
CA GLU A 81 -1.75 14.30 -41.28
C GLU A 81 -0.44 15.05 -40.99
N LYS A 82 -0.11 16.06 -41.82
CA LYS A 82 1.07 16.89 -41.58
C LYS A 82 0.99 17.69 -40.29
N ALA A 83 -0.18 18.22 -39.95
CA ALA A 83 -0.39 18.97 -38.73
C ALA A 83 -0.25 18.07 -37.49
N LEU A 84 -0.79 16.84 -37.52
CA LEU A 84 -0.65 15.88 -36.45
C LEU A 84 0.80 15.42 -36.27
N GLU A 85 1.54 15.19 -37.36
CA GLU A 85 2.94 14.82 -37.27
C GLU A 85 3.80 15.98 -36.73
N GLN A 86 3.56 17.22 -37.21
CA GLN A 86 4.24 18.39 -36.63
C GLN A 86 3.91 18.59 -35.16
N ALA A 87 2.65 18.37 -34.73
CA ALA A 87 2.23 18.39 -33.35
C ALA A 87 2.92 17.29 -32.52
N ARG A 88 3.11 16.09 -33.09
CA ARG A 88 3.83 15.00 -32.43
C ARG A 88 5.27 15.40 -32.09
N VAL A 89 5.98 15.96 -33.10
CA VAL A 89 7.37 16.41 -32.91
C VAL A 89 7.46 17.48 -31.82
N GLY A 90 6.68 18.55 -31.94
CA GLY A 90 6.70 19.64 -30.97
C GLY A 90 6.28 19.20 -29.55
N ARG A 91 5.29 18.31 -29.43
CA ARG A 91 4.85 17.77 -28.16
C ARG A 91 5.94 16.91 -27.49
N ILE A 92 6.67 16.11 -28.26
CA ILE A 92 7.79 15.31 -27.74
C ILE A 92 8.95 16.20 -27.29
N GLU A 93 9.24 17.27 -28.02
CA GLU A 93 10.26 18.26 -27.60
C GLU A 93 9.88 18.90 -26.26
N ILE A 94 8.62 19.35 -26.10
CA ILE A 94 8.11 19.89 -24.83
C ILE A 94 8.22 18.84 -23.72
N LEU A 95 7.85 17.59 -23.98
CA LEU A 95 7.95 16.51 -23.01
C LEU A 95 9.39 16.28 -22.55
N ASN A 96 10.35 16.32 -23.49
CA ASN A 96 11.76 16.18 -23.18
C ASN A 96 12.28 17.33 -22.29
N GLU A 97 11.81 18.56 -22.51
CA GLU A 97 12.15 19.68 -21.62
C GLU A 97 11.54 19.51 -20.21
N MET A 98 10.30 19.05 -20.13
CA MET A 98 9.65 18.74 -18.84
C MET A 98 10.42 17.66 -18.07
N ASN A 99 10.84 16.60 -18.75
CA ASN A 99 11.57 15.47 -18.18
C ASN A 99 12.96 15.85 -17.63
N LYS A 100 13.55 16.95 -18.08
CA LYS A 100 14.79 17.48 -17.48
C LYS A 100 14.58 17.98 -16.03
N THR A 101 13.37 18.37 -15.69
CA THR A 101 13.01 18.87 -14.36
C THR A 101 12.44 17.76 -13.49
N ILE A 102 11.48 16.98 -14.02
CA ILE A 102 10.85 15.85 -13.32
C ILE A 102 10.64 14.75 -14.36
N ASP A 103 11.43 13.66 -14.25
CA ASP A 103 11.37 12.51 -15.15
C ASP A 103 10.45 11.39 -14.62
N LYS A 104 10.23 11.35 -13.31
CA LYS A 104 9.42 10.33 -12.62
C LYS A 104 8.61 10.95 -11.50
N PRO A 105 7.44 10.39 -11.19
CA PRO A 105 6.71 10.77 -9.98
C PRO A 105 7.57 10.58 -8.73
N SER A 106 7.41 11.49 -7.76
CA SER A 106 8.03 11.35 -6.44
C SER A 106 7.61 10.02 -5.82
N SER A 107 8.53 9.32 -5.16
CA SER A 107 8.30 7.99 -4.58
C SER A 107 7.26 7.97 -3.46
N SER A 108 6.95 9.13 -2.90
CA SER A 108 5.94 9.28 -1.83
C SER A 108 5.30 10.66 -1.92
N VAL A 109 4.11 10.78 -1.37
CA VAL A 109 3.46 12.08 -1.19
C VAL A 109 4.24 12.96 -0.22
N LYS A 110 4.09 14.27 -0.32
CA LYS A 110 4.79 15.23 0.56
C LYS A 110 4.49 14.95 2.03
N PRO A 111 5.44 15.26 2.96
CA PRO A 111 5.28 14.93 4.39
C PRO A 111 4.02 15.49 5.04
N HIS A 112 3.54 16.66 4.57
CA HIS A 112 2.34 17.32 5.08
C HIS A 112 1.04 16.88 4.39
N ALA A 113 1.15 16.08 3.32
CA ALA A 113 -0.03 15.59 2.61
C ALA A 113 -0.68 14.43 3.38
N PRO A 114 -2.02 14.36 3.43
CA PRO A 114 -2.69 13.21 4.01
C PRO A 114 -2.37 11.94 3.19
N LYS A 115 -2.05 10.89 3.91
CA LYS A 115 -1.80 9.56 3.38
C LYS A 115 -2.98 8.67 3.66
N MET A 116 -3.27 7.75 2.75
CA MET A 116 -4.28 6.71 2.93
C MET A 116 -3.63 5.35 2.72
N VAL A 117 -3.81 4.46 3.68
CA VAL A 117 -3.40 3.06 3.59
C VAL A 117 -4.65 2.19 3.64
N LYS A 118 -4.75 1.25 2.73
CA LYS A 118 -5.80 0.23 2.72
C LYS A 118 -5.22 -1.09 3.18
N MET A 119 -5.93 -1.75 4.10
CA MET A 119 -5.65 -3.13 4.49
C MET A 119 -6.93 -3.97 4.44
N ILE A 120 -6.76 -5.26 4.22
CA ILE A 120 -7.89 -6.21 4.14
C ILE A 120 -7.80 -7.12 5.36
N ILE A 121 -8.91 -7.26 6.07
CA ILE A 121 -9.07 -8.18 7.20
C ILE A 121 -10.20 -9.16 6.90
N ASP A 122 -10.22 -10.32 7.56
CA ASP A 122 -11.35 -11.22 7.46
C ASP A 122 -12.60 -10.61 8.12
N GLY A 123 -13.78 -10.83 7.54
CA GLY A 123 -15.04 -10.27 8.00
C GLY A 123 -15.36 -10.58 9.46
N ASP A 124 -14.95 -11.76 9.94
CA ASP A 124 -15.12 -12.18 11.33
C ASP A 124 -14.46 -11.24 12.35
N TYR A 125 -13.43 -10.49 11.93
CA TYR A 125 -12.72 -9.56 12.81
C TYR A 125 -13.24 -8.13 12.77
N ILE A 126 -14.14 -7.77 11.84
CA ILE A 126 -14.69 -6.41 11.73
C ILE A 126 -15.28 -5.97 13.07
N GLY A 127 -16.09 -6.84 13.68
CA GLY A 127 -16.69 -6.57 14.99
C GLY A 127 -15.67 -6.34 16.11
N ALA A 128 -14.54 -7.06 16.08
CA ALA A 128 -13.48 -6.93 17.09
C ALA A 128 -12.69 -5.62 16.90
N VAL A 129 -12.42 -5.22 15.66
CA VAL A 129 -11.70 -3.97 15.34
C VAL A 129 -12.56 -2.74 15.65
N ILE A 130 -13.87 -2.80 15.37
CA ILE A 130 -14.80 -1.73 15.74
C ILE A 130 -14.97 -1.68 17.27
N GLY A 131 -15.06 -2.84 17.90
CA GLY A 131 -15.30 -3.00 19.34
C GLY A 131 -16.73 -2.66 19.77
N PRO A 132 -17.09 -2.96 21.05
CA PRO A 132 -18.43 -2.71 21.58
C PRO A 132 -18.81 -1.22 21.50
N GLY A 133 -19.85 -0.91 20.71
CA GLY A 133 -20.32 0.46 20.49
C GLY A 133 -19.29 1.38 19.83
N GLY A 134 -18.33 0.81 19.06
CA GLY A 134 -17.31 1.58 18.36
C GLY A 134 -16.15 2.07 19.24
N LYS A 135 -16.03 1.59 20.47
CA LYS A 135 -15.03 2.09 21.42
C LYS A 135 -13.60 1.88 20.97
N VAL A 136 -13.28 0.69 20.42
CA VAL A 136 -11.90 0.32 20.04
C VAL A 136 -11.43 1.21 18.89
N ILE A 137 -12.24 1.34 17.84
CA ILE A 137 -11.88 2.19 16.69
C ILE A 137 -11.80 3.68 17.08
N GLN A 138 -12.71 4.16 17.94
CA GLN A 138 -12.68 5.55 18.42
C GLN A 138 -11.45 5.84 19.28
N GLU A 139 -11.03 4.90 20.11
CA GLU A 139 -9.83 5.00 20.94
C GLU A 139 -8.58 5.05 20.06
N MET A 140 -8.47 4.15 19.08
CA MET A 140 -7.37 4.17 18.10
C MET A 140 -7.30 5.51 17.35
N GLN A 141 -8.42 6.01 16.84
CA GLN A 141 -8.48 7.32 16.16
C GLN A 141 -8.09 8.48 17.06
N LYS A 142 -8.53 8.46 18.32
CA LYS A 142 -8.24 9.52 19.30
C LYS A 142 -6.76 9.54 19.69
N GLU A 143 -6.14 8.38 19.89
CA GLU A 143 -4.73 8.27 20.28
C GLU A 143 -3.77 8.65 19.14
N THR A 144 -4.12 8.31 17.92
CA THR A 144 -3.23 8.47 16.77
C THR A 144 -3.54 9.69 15.91
N GLY A 145 -4.70 10.32 16.10
CA GLY A 145 -5.16 11.44 15.26
C GLY A 145 -5.46 11.02 13.82
N THR A 146 -5.64 9.71 13.57
CA THR A 146 -5.99 9.16 12.26
C THR A 146 -7.50 9.04 12.11
N THR A 147 -7.97 8.96 10.87
CA THR A 147 -9.35 8.58 10.54
C THR A 147 -9.35 7.16 10.00
N ILE A 148 -10.19 6.30 10.57
CA ILE A 148 -10.30 4.89 10.18
C ILE A 148 -11.72 4.65 9.68
N VAL A 149 -11.83 4.13 8.47
CA VAL A 149 -13.11 3.71 7.86
C VAL A 149 -13.03 2.21 7.59
N ILE A 150 -14.09 1.49 7.89
CA ILE A 150 -14.18 0.05 7.64
C ILE A 150 -15.44 -0.20 6.83
N GLU A 151 -15.28 -0.81 5.66
CA GLU A 151 -16.34 -1.25 4.78
C GLU A 151 -16.29 -2.75 4.59
N GLU A 152 -17.43 -3.41 4.54
CA GLU A 152 -17.50 -4.84 4.28
C GLU A 152 -17.71 -5.07 2.78
N GLU A 153 -16.76 -5.76 2.15
CA GLU A 153 -16.82 -6.16 0.74
C GLU A 153 -16.49 -7.64 0.61
N ASN A 154 -17.40 -8.43 0.02
CA ASN A 154 -17.17 -9.86 -0.28
C ASN A 154 -16.72 -10.67 0.95
N GLU A 155 -17.40 -10.53 2.07
CA GLU A 155 -17.09 -11.21 3.35
C GLU A 155 -15.72 -10.83 3.95
N LYS A 156 -15.13 -9.73 3.49
CA LYS A 156 -13.89 -9.15 4.02
C LYS A 156 -14.11 -7.72 4.47
N GLY A 157 -13.37 -7.30 5.47
CA GLY A 157 -13.33 -5.90 5.89
C GLY A 157 -12.22 -5.16 5.15
N VAL A 158 -12.58 -4.14 4.38
CA VAL A 158 -11.65 -3.19 3.81
C VAL A 158 -11.49 -2.04 4.80
N VAL A 159 -10.30 -1.93 5.37
CA VAL A 159 -9.96 -0.89 6.35
C VAL A 159 -9.14 0.19 5.65
N GLU A 160 -9.64 1.41 5.64
CA GLU A 160 -8.96 2.59 5.15
C GLU A 160 -8.49 3.44 6.33
N ILE A 161 -7.19 3.67 6.41
CA ILE A 161 -6.54 4.45 7.47
C ILE A 161 -5.97 5.71 6.85
N MET A 162 -6.46 6.87 7.27
CA MET A 162 -6.05 8.18 6.77
C MET A 162 -5.39 8.99 7.87
N GLY A 163 -4.24 9.58 7.56
CA GLY A 163 -3.49 10.44 8.48
C GLY A 163 -2.35 11.18 7.80
N THR A 164 -1.76 12.14 8.49
CA THR A 164 -0.60 12.89 8.01
C THR A 164 0.73 12.31 8.50
N ASP A 165 0.71 11.68 9.67
CA ASP A 165 1.90 11.09 10.30
C ASP A 165 1.97 9.58 10.00
N GLN A 166 3.06 9.16 9.34
CA GLN A 166 3.29 7.76 8.99
C GLN A 166 3.42 6.87 10.23
N GLN A 167 4.07 7.33 11.28
CA GLN A 167 4.26 6.54 12.50
C GLN A 167 2.91 6.24 13.18
N MET A 168 2.00 7.21 13.13
CA MET A 168 0.66 7.02 13.69
C MET A 168 -0.17 6.04 12.84
N ILE A 169 -0.05 6.10 11.52
CA ILE A 169 -0.68 5.13 10.60
C ILE A 169 -0.13 3.73 10.88
N ASP A 170 1.19 3.56 10.96
CA ASP A 170 1.84 2.28 11.21
C ASP A 170 1.43 1.70 12.59
N SER A 171 1.26 2.56 13.60
CA SER A 171 0.75 2.16 14.92
C SER A 171 -0.68 1.62 14.86
N VAL A 172 -1.54 2.23 14.03
CA VAL A 172 -2.91 1.73 13.82
C VAL A 172 -2.89 0.39 13.09
N ILE A 173 -2.08 0.26 12.05
CA ILE A 173 -1.92 -0.99 11.31
C ILE A 173 -1.50 -2.11 12.27
N GLN A 174 -0.48 -1.88 13.10
CA GLN A 174 -0.01 -2.86 14.06
C GLN A 174 -1.09 -3.26 15.08
N LYS A 175 -1.87 -2.30 15.60
CA LYS A 175 -2.98 -2.59 16.50
C LYS A 175 -4.07 -3.44 15.84
N ILE A 176 -4.40 -3.15 14.58
CA ILE A 176 -5.39 -3.95 13.83
C ILE A 176 -4.84 -5.35 13.56
N GLU A 177 -3.58 -5.47 13.17
CA GLU A 177 -2.92 -6.77 13.00
C GLU A 177 -2.91 -7.60 14.30
N ASP A 178 -2.66 -6.97 15.44
CA ASP A 178 -2.69 -7.66 16.73
C ASP A 178 -4.11 -8.15 17.10
N ILE A 179 -5.14 -7.36 16.79
CA ILE A 179 -6.54 -7.74 16.99
C ILE A 179 -6.95 -8.90 16.06
N THR A 180 -6.54 -8.83 14.80
CA THR A 180 -6.92 -9.80 13.76
C THR A 180 -6.01 -11.02 13.72
N PHE A 181 -4.93 -11.03 14.51
CA PHE A 181 -3.99 -12.14 14.55
C PHE A 181 -4.67 -13.45 14.91
N SER A 182 -4.46 -14.47 14.11
CA SER A 182 -4.85 -15.85 14.36
C SER A 182 -3.69 -16.78 14.03
N PRO A 183 -3.21 -17.58 14.99
CA PRO A 183 -2.10 -18.48 14.74
C PRO A 183 -2.47 -19.59 13.77
N VAL A 184 -1.56 -19.91 12.86
CA VAL A 184 -1.73 -20.97 11.85
C VAL A 184 -1.29 -22.30 12.41
N VAL A 185 -2.11 -23.33 12.23
CA VAL A 185 -1.83 -24.69 12.71
C VAL A 185 -0.56 -25.24 12.05
N GLY A 186 0.37 -25.70 12.87
CA GLY A 186 1.64 -26.26 12.43
C GLY A 186 2.80 -25.28 12.38
N GLU A 187 2.54 -23.99 12.48
CA GLU A 187 3.60 -22.96 12.55
C GLU A 187 4.18 -22.79 13.94
N THR A 188 5.41 -22.30 13.98
CA THR A 188 6.16 -22.02 15.21
C THR A 188 6.18 -20.53 15.49
N TYR A 189 5.92 -20.19 16.75
CA TYR A 189 5.87 -18.80 17.21
C TYR A 189 6.75 -18.63 18.43
N ASN A 190 7.48 -17.52 18.48
CA ASN A 190 8.18 -17.09 19.69
C ASN A 190 7.21 -16.29 20.56
N VAL A 191 6.84 -16.84 21.72
CA VAL A 191 5.79 -16.30 22.58
C VAL A 191 6.31 -15.96 23.94
N LYS A 192 5.72 -14.95 24.60
CA LYS A 192 6.13 -14.49 25.91
C LYS A 192 5.34 -15.19 27.02
N VAL A 193 6.01 -15.64 28.07
CA VAL A 193 5.37 -16.20 29.29
C VAL A 193 4.82 -15.03 30.13
N VAL A 194 3.49 -14.93 30.20
CA VAL A 194 2.80 -13.85 30.95
C VAL A 194 2.30 -14.29 32.31
N LYS A 195 2.12 -15.61 32.54
CA LYS A 195 1.68 -16.14 33.80
C LYS A 195 2.13 -17.59 33.98
N ILE A 196 2.52 -17.97 35.21
CA ILE A 196 2.85 -19.36 35.57
C ILE A 196 1.73 -19.91 36.45
N LEU A 197 1.32 -21.15 36.17
CA LEU A 197 0.30 -21.90 36.89
C LEU A 197 0.85 -23.27 37.27
N ASP A 198 0.29 -23.94 38.27
CA ASP A 198 0.73 -25.28 38.69
C ASP A 198 0.66 -26.35 37.60
N PHE A 199 -0.25 -26.16 36.61
CA PHE A 199 -0.49 -27.08 35.51
C PHE A 199 0.03 -26.60 34.15
N GLY A 200 0.78 -25.51 34.10
CA GLY A 200 1.33 -24.98 32.87
C GLY A 200 1.70 -23.50 32.91
N ALA A 201 2.00 -22.91 31.80
CA ALA A 201 2.26 -21.48 31.65
C ALA A 201 1.28 -20.84 30.67
N VAL A 202 0.83 -19.64 30.96
CA VAL A 202 0.07 -18.83 29.98
C VAL A 202 1.09 -18.08 29.15
N VAL A 203 1.01 -18.30 27.83
CA VAL A 203 1.88 -17.66 26.85
C VAL A 203 1.06 -16.73 25.94
N GLU A 204 1.65 -15.62 25.58
CA GLU A 204 1.02 -14.58 24.80
C GLU A 204 1.66 -14.49 23.41
N PHE A 205 0.85 -14.66 22.36
CA PHE A 205 1.28 -14.50 20.96
C PHE A 205 1.34 -13.03 20.54
N ARG A 206 0.31 -12.29 20.92
CA ARG A 206 0.12 -10.86 20.69
C ARG A 206 -0.63 -10.27 21.88
N PRO A 207 -0.59 -8.97 22.12
CA PRO A 207 -1.29 -8.34 23.23
C PRO A 207 -2.76 -8.78 23.31
N GLY A 208 -3.12 -9.43 24.43
CA GLY A 208 -4.47 -9.96 24.66
C GLY A 208 -4.79 -11.31 23.98
N LYS A 209 -3.85 -11.93 23.27
CA LYS A 209 -4.01 -13.27 22.67
C LYS A 209 -3.21 -14.31 23.46
N GLU A 210 -3.80 -14.75 24.55
CA GLU A 210 -3.18 -15.69 25.51
C GLU A 210 -3.61 -17.13 25.24
N VAL A 211 -2.68 -18.07 25.36
CA VAL A 211 -2.92 -19.51 25.23
C VAL A 211 -2.19 -20.25 26.35
N LEU A 212 -2.81 -21.32 26.84
CA LEU A 212 -2.19 -22.18 27.86
C LEU A 212 -1.21 -23.16 27.23
N LEU A 213 0.06 -23.08 27.60
CA LEU A 213 1.06 -24.12 27.40
C LEU A 213 0.99 -25.09 28.57
N HIS A 214 0.37 -26.26 28.38
CA HIS A 214 0.18 -27.24 29.42
C HIS A 214 1.51 -27.85 29.85
N ILE A 215 1.64 -28.24 31.13
CA ILE A 215 2.86 -28.81 31.71
C ILE A 215 3.40 -30.01 30.92
N SER A 216 2.50 -30.84 30.35
CA SER A 216 2.88 -31.99 29.54
C SER A 216 3.44 -31.62 28.16
N GLU A 217 3.37 -30.36 27.75
CA GLU A 217 3.82 -29.87 26.44
C GLU A 217 5.10 -28.99 26.59
N ILE A 218 5.66 -28.88 27.79
CA ILE A 218 6.87 -28.08 28.09
C ILE A 218 8.15 -28.87 27.80
N ALA A 219 8.26 -30.10 28.33
CA ALA A 219 9.43 -30.95 28.18
C ALA A 219 9.05 -32.43 28.04
N TRP A 220 9.94 -33.24 27.45
CA TRP A 220 9.78 -34.71 27.33
C TRP A 220 9.88 -35.43 28.68
N GLU A 221 10.58 -34.84 29.63
CA GLU A 221 10.70 -35.35 30.99
C GLU A 221 9.49 -34.92 31.80
N ARG A 222 9.23 -35.64 32.88
CA ARG A 222 8.15 -35.30 33.81
C ARG A 222 8.49 -34.00 34.52
N VAL A 223 7.83 -32.94 34.17
CA VAL A 223 7.95 -31.63 34.81
C VAL A 223 7.21 -31.68 36.16
N GLU A 224 7.92 -31.51 37.27
CA GLU A 224 7.32 -31.45 38.62
C GLU A 224 6.84 -30.03 38.92
N LYS A 225 7.62 -29.03 38.55
CA LYS A 225 7.28 -27.62 38.70
C LYS A 225 7.56 -26.86 37.40
N VAL A 226 6.59 -26.07 36.96
CA VAL A 226 6.71 -25.25 35.77
C VAL A 226 7.80 -24.19 35.91
N GLU A 227 8.00 -23.67 37.13
CA GLU A 227 8.99 -22.65 37.50
C GLU A 227 10.45 -23.08 37.29
N ASP A 228 10.73 -24.39 37.26
CA ASP A 228 12.06 -24.93 36.99
C ASP A 228 12.47 -24.82 35.52
N TYR A 229 11.50 -24.70 34.65
CA TYR A 229 11.69 -24.65 33.17
C TYR A 229 11.38 -23.29 32.55
N LEU A 230 10.43 -22.55 33.09
CA LEU A 230 9.93 -21.29 32.56
C LEU A 230 9.85 -20.21 33.64
N ARG A 231 10.22 -19.00 33.30
CA ARG A 231 10.09 -17.82 34.19
C ARG A 231 9.14 -16.81 33.56
N LEU A 232 8.52 -16.01 34.40
CA LEU A 232 7.68 -14.91 33.98
C LEU A 232 8.50 -13.92 33.11
N GLY A 233 8.02 -13.63 31.91
CA GLY A 233 8.70 -12.75 30.97
C GLY A 233 9.64 -13.44 29.99
N ASP A 234 9.91 -14.74 30.15
CA ASP A 234 10.73 -15.51 29.20
C ASP A 234 10.03 -15.61 27.82
N PHE A 235 10.85 -15.72 26.79
CA PHE A 235 10.38 -16.03 25.45
C PHE A 235 10.63 -17.50 25.13
N VAL A 236 9.58 -18.17 24.67
CA VAL A 236 9.60 -19.61 24.37
C VAL A 236 9.06 -19.86 22.97
N ASP A 237 9.76 -20.74 22.24
CA ASP A 237 9.26 -21.18 20.94
C ASP A 237 8.20 -22.26 21.15
N VAL A 238 7.02 -22.04 20.58
CA VAL A 238 5.91 -22.99 20.63
C VAL A 238 5.34 -23.21 19.24
N LYS A 239 4.94 -24.44 18.97
CA LYS A 239 4.19 -24.82 17.77
C LYS A 239 2.71 -24.74 18.07
N TYR A 240 1.95 -24.05 17.23
CA TYR A 240 0.50 -24.03 17.35
C TYR A 240 -0.11 -25.32 16.81
N VAL A 241 -0.81 -26.06 17.65
CA VAL A 241 -1.37 -27.38 17.32
C VAL A 241 -2.84 -27.28 16.88
N GLY A 242 -3.49 -26.17 17.13
CA GLY A 242 -4.90 -25.96 16.82
C GLY A 242 -5.78 -26.01 18.08
N PHE A 243 -7.02 -26.47 17.92
CA PHE A 243 -7.99 -26.59 19.00
C PHE A 243 -8.03 -28.02 19.54
N ASP A 244 -8.04 -28.16 20.85
CA ASP A 244 -8.30 -29.45 21.50
C ASP A 244 -9.74 -29.91 21.20
N PRO A 245 -9.95 -31.11 20.63
CA PRO A 245 -11.28 -31.58 20.24
C PRO A 245 -12.29 -31.68 21.39
N LYS A 246 -11.78 -31.92 22.63
CA LYS A 246 -12.61 -32.11 23.83
C LYS A 246 -12.92 -30.81 24.55
N THR A 247 -11.93 -29.94 24.69
CA THR A 247 -12.07 -28.71 25.47
C THR A 247 -12.39 -27.48 24.62
N LYS A 248 -12.25 -27.56 23.29
CA LYS A 248 -12.36 -26.47 22.31
C LYS A 248 -11.42 -25.28 22.63
N LYS A 249 -10.36 -25.51 23.41
CA LYS A 249 -9.35 -24.51 23.73
C LYS A 249 -8.18 -24.63 22.77
N GLN A 250 -7.54 -23.51 22.50
CA GLN A 250 -6.31 -23.46 21.71
C GLN A 250 -5.20 -24.24 22.42
N LYS A 251 -4.42 -25.00 21.67
CA LYS A 251 -3.33 -25.83 22.16
C LYS A 251 -2.03 -25.47 21.49
N VAL A 252 -0.98 -25.32 22.28
CA VAL A 252 0.40 -25.10 21.86
C VAL A 252 1.31 -26.15 22.48
N SER A 253 2.43 -26.43 21.81
CA SER A 253 3.42 -27.41 22.27
C SER A 253 4.83 -26.91 21.99
N SER A 254 5.71 -26.98 22.96
CA SER A 254 7.15 -26.77 22.76
C SER A 254 7.89 -28.08 22.45
N LEU A 255 7.31 -29.24 22.77
CA LEU A 255 7.88 -30.55 22.54
C LEU A 255 8.20 -30.86 21.08
N SER A 256 7.37 -30.37 20.16
CA SER A 256 7.55 -30.61 18.72
C SER A 256 8.75 -29.88 18.12
N LEU A 257 9.42 -28.99 18.88
CA LEU A 257 10.57 -28.20 18.43
C LEU A 257 11.90 -28.74 18.97
N ILE A 258 11.87 -29.54 20.04
CA ILE A 258 13.08 -30.09 20.68
C ILE A 258 13.82 -31.08 19.78
N HIS A 259 13.16 -31.64 18.75
CA HIS A 259 13.80 -32.49 17.76
C HIS A 259 14.68 -31.75 16.73
N ILE A 260 14.67 -30.42 16.70
CA ILE A 260 15.40 -29.62 15.70
C ILE A 260 16.74 -29.10 16.27
N SER A 261 16.94 -29.17 17.57
CA SER A 261 18.18 -28.71 18.21
C SER A 261 18.69 -29.74 19.23
N GLU A 262 19.19 -30.89 18.75
CA GLU A 262 20.13 -31.66 19.58
C GLU A 262 21.47 -30.92 19.66
N PRO A 263 21.92 -30.46 20.84
CA PRO A 263 23.31 -30.08 21.00
C PRO A 263 24.12 -31.38 21.00
N THR A 264 25.01 -31.49 20.02
CA THR A 264 26.03 -32.54 19.95
C THR A 264 26.65 -32.75 21.33
N ARG A 265 26.31 -33.85 22.02
CA ARG A 265 27.01 -34.32 23.21
C ARG A 265 28.47 -34.55 22.82
N ARG A 266 29.37 -33.66 23.22
CA ARG A 266 30.81 -33.91 23.22
C ARG A 266 31.07 -35.07 24.16
N TYR A 267 31.30 -36.23 23.61
CA TYR A 267 31.91 -37.33 24.40
C TYR A 267 33.28 -36.87 24.88
N ARG A 268 33.40 -36.64 26.18
CA ARG A 268 34.70 -36.50 26.83
C ARG A 268 35.30 -37.88 26.91
N ILE A 269 36.22 -38.20 26.00
CA ILE A 269 37.11 -39.38 26.14
C ILE A 269 38.05 -39.07 27.26
N ALA A 270 37.88 -39.83 28.38
CA ALA A 270 38.87 -39.86 29.47
C ALA A 270 40.00 -40.83 29.07
N TYR A 271 41.23 -40.35 29.09
CA TYR A 271 42.39 -41.17 29.21
C TYR A 271 42.78 -41.26 30.65
#